data_b869dcdb846f6e243432eb8e3c03ec91
#
_entry.id   b869dcdb846f6e243432eb8e3c03ec91
#
_cell.length_a   1.000
_cell.length_b   1.000
_cell.length_c   1.000
_cell.angle_alpha   90.00
_cell.angle_beta   90.00
_cell.angle_gamma   90.00
#
_symmetry.space_group_name_H-M   'P 1'
#
loop_
_entity.id
_entity.type
_entity.pdbx_description
1 polymer ?
#
loop_
_entity_poly.entity_id
_entity_poly.type
_entity_poly.pdbx_seq_one_letter_code
_entity_poly.pdbx_strand_id
1 'polypeptide(L)'
;LQEFKNSPFTKLTTPTEVENYPKVTSPFSIISALSYVKQIKQESNDYKARIDRLDLLVKKLQEKVKLSEEIRRRSPDSMSEEEIFDAQKEFNAFASAQEIATTSYSLHVKKVEEASIHVAQDITAQMKQALNIGIAIVMVIIISFLLKFAAKRYMKDNERFCTASKIINFIDVTLIGLFVLFSSLVI
;
A
#
# COMPACT_ATOMS: atom_id res chain seq x y z
N LEU A 1 28.84 -11.15 -3.13
CA LEU A 1 27.73 -10.25 -2.72
C LEU A 1 28.14 -8.77 -2.63
N GLN A 2 29.41 -8.46 -2.29
CA GLN A 2 29.87 -7.06 -2.23
C GLN A 2 30.17 -6.45 -3.63
N GLU A 3 30.59 -7.23 -4.61
CA GLU A 3 30.82 -6.76 -5.98
C GLU A 3 29.55 -6.27 -6.68
N PHE A 4 28.39 -6.83 -6.34
CA PHE A 4 27.12 -6.45 -6.95
C PHE A 4 26.60 -5.09 -6.48
N LYS A 5 26.94 -4.62 -5.26
CA LYS A 5 26.48 -3.33 -4.74
C LYS A 5 27.00 -2.13 -5.53
N ASN A 6 28.13 -2.28 -6.22
CA ASN A 6 28.77 -1.23 -7.05
C ASN A 6 28.56 -1.44 -8.55
N SER A 7 27.74 -2.42 -8.95
CA SER A 7 27.45 -2.67 -10.35
C SER A 7 26.53 -1.59 -10.93
N PRO A 8 26.74 -1.16 -12.19
CA PRO A 8 25.81 -0.26 -12.88
C PRO A 8 24.39 -0.83 -12.99
N PHE A 9 24.22 -2.14 -12.76
CA PHE A 9 22.94 -2.84 -12.75
C PHE A 9 22.17 -2.73 -11.42
N THR A 10 22.78 -2.25 -10.34
CA THR A 10 22.12 -2.17 -9.00
C THR A 10 20.80 -1.41 -9.07
N LYS A 11 20.76 -0.29 -9.80
CA LYS A 11 19.51 0.50 -10.00
C LYS A 11 18.44 -0.23 -10.80
N LEU A 12 18.85 -1.20 -11.64
CA LEU A 12 17.94 -2.00 -12.47
C LEU A 12 17.40 -3.22 -11.72
N THR A 13 18.17 -3.75 -10.78
CA THR A 13 17.88 -5.01 -10.09
C THR A 13 17.29 -4.84 -8.69
N THR A 14 17.36 -3.63 -8.11
CA THR A 14 16.89 -3.39 -6.74
C THR A 14 15.53 -2.68 -6.77
N PRO A 15 14.46 -3.30 -6.27
CA PRO A 15 13.18 -2.62 -6.06
C PRO A 15 13.25 -1.67 -4.87
N THR A 16 12.31 -0.73 -4.79
CA THR A 16 12.11 0.10 -3.61
C THR A 16 11.73 -0.77 -2.40
N GLU A 17 12.34 -0.52 -1.24
CA GLU A 17 12.01 -1.28 -0.03
C GLU A 17 10.60 -0.99 0.46
N VAL A 18 9.83 -2.06 0.69
CA VAL A 18 8.49 -2.01 1.30
C VAL A 18 8.65 -2.44 2.76
N GLU A 19 9.20 -1.58 3.61
CA GLU A 19 9.52 -1.98 5.00
C GLU A 19 8.55 -1.47 6.05
N ASN A 20 8.00 -0.30 5.91
CA ASN A 20 7.15 0.29 6.94
C ASN A 20 5.83 0.82 6.36
N TYR A 21 4.83 -0.04 6.29
CA TYR A 21 3.50 0.43 5.95
C TYR A 21 2.88 1.22 7.12
N PRO A 22 2.19 2.34 6.84
CA PRO A 22 1.57 3.16 7.86
C PRO A 22 0.46 2.38 8.56
N LYS A 23 0.53 2.26 9.89
CA LYS A 23 -0.56 1.68 10.68
C LYS A 23 -1.76 2.61 10.64
N VAL A 24 -2.94 2.03 10.41
CA VAL A 24 -4.20 2.78 10.42
C VAL A 24 -4.76 2.78 11.84
N THR A 25 -4.40 3.81 12.61
CA THR A 25 -4.82 3.97 14.01
C THR A 25 -6.03 4.90 14.17
N SER A 26 -6.41 5.61 13.12
CA SER A 26 -7.54 6.54 13.17
C SER A 26 -8.21 6.66 11.80
N PRO A 27 -9.48 7.13 11.71
CA PRO A 27 -10.14 7.36 10.42
C PRO A 27 -9.37 8.34 9.50
N PHE A 28 -8.63 9.27 10.08
CA PHE A 28 -7.83 10.25 9.30
C PHE A 28 -6.58 9.61 8.66
N SER A 29 -6.00 8.59 9.30
CA SER A 29 -4.84 7.86 8.75
C SER A 29 -5.18 6.93 7.59
N ILE A 30 -6.48 6.68 7.32
CA ILE A 30 -6.93 5.88 6.17
C ILE A 30 -6.45 6.50 4.85
N ILE A 31 -6.52 7.81 4.71
CA ILE A 31 -6.13 8.51 3.46
C ILE A 31 -4.64 8.32 3.18
N SER A 32 -3.80 8.48 4.20
CA SER A 32 -2.35 8.28 4.06
C SER A 32 -1.99 6.83 3.76
N ALA A 33 -2.68 5.88 4.40
CA ALA A 33 -2.48 4.45 4.16
C ALA A 33 -2.90 4.03 2.73
N LEU A 34 -4.03 4.54 2.23
CA LEU A 34 -4.45 4.32 0.84
C LEU A 34 -3.49 4.95 -0.17
N SER A 35 -3.00 6.15 0.12
CA SER A 35 -1.98 6.82 -0.72
C SER A 35 -0.69 6.01 -0.78
N TYR A 36 -0.23 5.49 0.36
CA TYR A 36 0.93 4.60 0.43
C TYR A 36 0.72 3.32 -0.41
N VAL A 37 -0.41 2.63 -0.27
CA VAL A 37 -0.71 1.42 -1.06
C VAL A 37 -0.73 1.73 -2.57
N LYS A 38 -1.30 2.88 -2.96
CA LYS A 38 -1.28 3.32 -4.36
C LYS A 38 0.15 3.55 -4.85
N GLN A 39 0.98 4.21 -4.05
CA GLN A 39 2.37 4.49 -4.39
C GLN A 39 3.18 3.20 -4.57
N ILE A 40 3.15 2.26 -3.61
CA ILE A 40 3.93 1.02 -3.70
C ILE A 40 3.48 0.14 -4.87
N LYS A 41 2.18 0.14 -5.22
CA LYS A 41 1.67 -0.55 -6.42
C LYS A 41 2.17 0.10 -7.70
N GLN A 42 2.22 1.43 -7.75
CA GLN A 42 2.77 2.15 -8.91
C GLN A 42 4.26 1.87 -9.07
N GLU A 43 5.04 1.94 -8.00
CA GLU A 43 6.47 1.60 -8.00
C GLU A 43 6.72 0.15 -8.44
N SER A 44 5.86 -0.79 -8.01
CA SER A 44 5.91 -2.18 -8.46
C SER A 44 5.65 -2.33 -9.96
N ASN A 45 4.68 -1.58 -10.51
CA ASN A 45 4.40 -1.56 -11.95
C ASN A 45 5.55 -0.94 -12.75
N ASP A 46 6.14 0.14 -12.25
CA ASP A 46 7.30 0.79 -12.87
C ASP A 46 8.53 -0.12 -12.86
N TYR A 47 8.69 -0.91 -11.79
CA TYR A 47 9.74 -1.91 -11.72
C TYR A 47 9.51 -3.05 -12.72
N LYS A 48 8.28 -3.53 -12.86
CA LYS A 48 7.92 -4.50 -13.90
C LYS A 48 8.26 -3.98 -15.31
N ALA A 49 7.87 -2.75 -15.62
CA ALA A 49 8.17 -2.15 -16.92
C ALA A 49 9.68 -2.03 -17.19
N ARG A 50 10.51 -1.88 -16.15
CA ARG A 50 11.97 -1.93 -16.28
C ARG A 50 12.47 -3.34 -16.62
N ILE A 51 11.90 -4.37 -15.98
CA ILE A 51 12.24 -5.77 -16.25
C ILE A 51 11.83 -6.15 -17.68
N ASP A 52 10.65 -5.75 -18.13
CA ASP A 52 10.19 -6.02 -19.50
C ASP A 52 11.12 -5.39 -20.56
N ARG A 53 11.64 -4.19 -20.29
CA ARG A 53 12.66 -3.55 -21.14
C ARG A 53 14.00 -4.29 -21.11
N LEU A 54 14.39 -4.79 -19.94
CA LEU A 54 15.62 -5.59 -19.80
C LEU A 54 15.49 -6.93 -20.54
N ASP A 55 14.35 -7.58 -20.49
CA ASP A 55 14.05 -8.80 -21.24
C ASP A 55 14.21 -8.58 -22.76
N LEU A 56 13.66 -7.47 -23.26
CA LEU A 56 13.82 -7.11 -24.68
C LEU A 56 15.29 -6.88 -25.05
N LEU A 57 16.05 -6.22 -24.18
CA LEU A 57 17.48 -5.99 -24.41
C LEU A 57 18.27 -7.30 -24.43
N VAL A 58 18.02 -8.19 -23.47
CA VAL A 58 18.66 -9.50 -23.39
C VAL A 58 18.39 -10.33 -24.66
N LYS A 59 17.14 -10.32 -25.15
CA LYS A 59 16.79 -10.98 -26.43
C LYS A 59 17.59 -10.43 -27.62
N LYS A 60 17.71 -9.10 -27.72
CA LYS A 60 18.49 -8.46 -28.78
C LYS A 60 19.97 -8.77 -28.66
N LEU A 61 20.53 -8.82 -27.45
CA LEU A 61 21.91 -9.21 -27.24
C LEU A 61 22.16 -10.68 -27.63
N GLN A 62 21.22 -11.55 -27.33
CA GLN A 62 21.26 -12.96 -27.73
C GLN A 62 21.26 -13.11 -29.26
N GLU A 63 20.40 -12.33 -29.93
CA GLU A 63 20.41 -12.29 -31.42
C GLU A 63 21.73 -11.76 -31.97
N LYS A 64 22.31 -10.70 -31.38
CA LYS A 64 23.62 -10.15 -31.74
C LYS A 64 24.69 -11.21 -31.63
N VAL A 65 24.77 -11.96 -30.53
CA VAL A 65 25.74 -13.05 -30.34
C VAL A 65 25.56 -14.12 -31.41
N LYS A 66 24.35 -14.60 -31.68
CA LYS A 66 24.07 -15.61 -32.71
C LYS A 66 24.49 -15.17 -34.10
N LEU A 67 24.17 -13.92 -34.45
CA LEU A 67 24.55 -13.35 -35.73
C LEU A 67 26.07 -13.21 -35.85
N SER A 68 26.74 -12.77 -34.80
CA SER A 68 28.21 -12.66 -34.77
C SER A 68 28.89 -14.02 -35.00
N GLU A 69 28.40 -15.07 -34.32
CA GLU A 69 28.88 -16.44 -34.49
C GLU A 69 28.62 -16.96 -35.93
N GLU A 70 27.47 -16.66 -36.52
CA GLU A 70 27.12 -17.05 -37.87
C GLU A 70 27.98 -16.32 -38.93
N ILE A 71 28.23 -15.02 -38.78
CA ILE A 71 29.09 -14.23 -39.64
C ILE A 71 30.50 -14.83 -39.64
N ARG A 72 31.05 -15.07 -38.44
CA ARG A 72 32.40 -15.68 -38.34
C ARG A 72 32.47 -17.05 -39.00
N ARG A 73 31.42 -17.87 -38.83
CA ARG A 73 31.38 -19.19 -39.47
C ARG A 73 31.39 -19.11 -40.99
N ARG A 74 30.76 -18.07 -41.58
CA ARG A 74 30.72 -17.87 -43.04
C ARG A 74 31.94 -17.15 -43.59
N SER A 75 32.53 -16.25 -42.80
CA SER A 75 33.65 -15.40 -43.16
C SER A 75 34.59 -15.22 -41.98
N PRO A 76 35.55 -16.14 -41.75
CA PRO A 76 36.42 -16.13 -40.56
C PRO A 76 37.21 -14.84 -40.33
N ASP A 77 37.53 -14.13 -41.41
CA ASP A 77 38.31 -12.88 -41.38
C ASP A 77 37.44 -11.63 -41.11
N SER A 78 36.12 -11.75 -41.08
CA SER A 78 35.22 -10.60 -40.98
C SER A 78 34.94 -10.16 -39.56
N MET A 79 35.28 -10.97 -38.55
CA MET A 79 35.01 -10.69 -37.13
C MET A 79 36.06 -11.35 -36.25
N SER A 80 36.64 -10.59 -35.33
CA SER A 80 37.66 -11.10 -34.41
C SER A 80 37.07 -11.98 -33.31
N GLU A 81 37.87 -12.86 -32.70
CA GLU A 81 37.49 -13.64 -31.54
C GLU A 81 37.12 -12.77 -30.35
N GLU A 82 37.84 -11.67 -30.21
CA GLU A 82 37.63 -10.70 -29.11
C GLU A 82 36.26 -10.02 -29.21
N GLU A 83 35.79 -9.65 -30.40
CA GLU A 83 34.46 -9.05 -30.62
C GLU A 83 33.32 -10.00 -30.25
N ILE A 84 33.46 -11.30 -30.56
CA ILE A 84 32.46 -12.31 -30.21
C ILE A 84 32.49 -12.56 -28.70
N PHE A 85 33.67 -12.63 -28.09
CA PHE A 85 33.83 -12.80 -26.66
C PHE A 85 33.23 -11.63 -25.89
N ASP A 86 33.44 -10.39 -26.35
CA ASP A 86 32.85 -9.20 -25.74
C ASP A 86 31.33 -9.18 -25.88
N ALA A 87 30.79 -9.55 -27.03
CA ALA A 87 29.34 -9.69 -27.21
C ALA A 87 28.74 -10.75 -26.29
N GLN A 88 29.42 -11.90 -26.13
CA GLN A 88 28.99 -12.98 -25.20
C GLN A 88 29.06 -12.53 -23.74
N LYS A 89 30.12 -11.81 -23.36
CA LYS A 89 30.31 -11.25 -22.03
C LYS A 89 29.20 -10.23 -21.68
N GLU A 90 28.89 -9.34 -22.64
CA GLU A 90 27.80 -8.37 -22.52
C GLU A 90 26.46 -9.09 -22.32
N PHE A 91 26.13 -10.05 -23.18
CA PHE A 91 24.92 -10.86 -23.05
C PHE A 91 24.82 -11.54 -21.70
N ASN A 92 25.87 -12.22 -21.23
CA ASN A 92 25.88 -12.93 -19.95
C ASN A 92 25.67 -11.97 -18.76
N ALA A 93 26.26 -10.77 -18.80
CA ALA A 93 26.09 -9.76 -17.76
C ALA A 93 24.63 -9.28 -17.69
N PHE A 94 23.99 -8.99 -18.81
CA PHE A 94 22.59 -8.55 -18.85
C PHE A 94 21.62 -9.69 -18.55
N ALA A 95 21.89 -10.93 -18.98
CA ALA A 95 21.08 -12.09 -18.65
C ALA A 95 21.10 -12.39 -17.15
N SER A 96 22.26 -12.32 -16.49
CA SER A 96 22.37 -12.45 -15.05
C SER A 96 21.64 -11.33 -14.31
N ALA A 97 21.74 -10.09 -14.79
CA ALA A 97 21.01 -8.96 -14.21
C ALA A 97 19.48 -9.13 -14.34
N GLN A 98 19.01 -9.66 -15.47
CA GLN A 98 17.59 -9.98 -15.69
C GLN A 98 17.08 -11.05 -14.70
N GLU A 99 17.83 -12.12 -14.50
CA GLU A 99 17.48 -13.18 -13.55
C GLU A 99 17.34 -12.64 -12.12
N ILE A 100 18.33 -11.84 -11.68
CA ILE A 100 18.29 -11.18 -10.36
C ILE A 100 17.11 -10.22 -10.26
N ALA A 101 16.88 -9.40 -11.28
CA ALA A 101 15.76 -8.45 -11.30
C ALA A 101 14.40 -9.18 -11.22
N THR A 102 14.23 -10.26 -11.97
CA THR A 102 13.00 -11.06 -11.97
C THR A 102 12.75 -11.71 -10.60
N THR A 103 13.80 -12.28 -10.00
CA THR A 103 13.71 -12.86 -8.65
C THR A 103 13.37 -11.79 -7.60
N SER A 104 14.06 -10.65 -7.65
CA SER A 104 13.80 -9.52 -6.74
C SER A 104 12.39 -8.98 -6.91
N TYR A 105 11.88 -8.90 -8.15
CA TYR A 105 10.51 -8.49 -8.43
C TYR A 105 9.48 -9.44 -7.82
N SER A 106 9.69 -10.75 -7.94
CA SER A 106 8.76 -11.74 -7.37
C SER A 106 8.62 -11.60 -5.85
N LEU A 107 9.74 -11.33 -5.16
CA LEU A 107 9.75 -11.06 -3.71
C LEU A 107 9.10 -9.70 -3.38
N HIS A 108 9.39 -8.68 -4.20
CA HIS A 108 8.80 -7.36 -4.02
C HIS A 108 7.28 -7.37 -4.17
N VAL A 109 6.74 -8.06 -5.18
CA VAL A 109 5.28 -8.22 -5.38
C VAL A 109 4.62 -8.84 -4.16
N LYS A 110 5.22 -9.89 -3.58
CA LYS A 110 4.70 -10.52 -2.35
C LYS A 110 4.64 -9.52 -1.19
N LYS A 111 5.71 -8.75 -0.98
CA LYS A 111 5.74 -7.72 0.08
C LYS A 111 4.70 -6.62 -0.14
N VAL A 112 4.50 -6.18 -1.39
CA VAL A 112 3.47 -5.20 -1.76
C VAL A 112 2.07 -5.75 -1.51
N GLU A 113 1.84 -7.01 -1.82
CA GLU A 113 0.57 -7.69 -1.57
C GLU A 113 0.31 -7.82 -0.06
N GLU A 114 1.27 -8.31 0.71
CA GLU A 114 1.19 -8.41 2.18
C GLU A 114 0.91 -7.05 2.82
N ALA A 115 1.65 -6.01 2.47
CA ALA A 115 1.41 -4.65 2.97
C ALA A 115 0.01 -4.15 2.60
N SER A 116 -0.46 -4.43 1.37
CA SER A 116 -1.81 -4.05 0.91
C SER A 116 -2.91 -4.76 1.70
N ILE A 117 -2.73 -6.05 2.02
CA ILE A 117 -3.67 -6.84 2.82
C ILE A 117 -3.72 -6.31 4.26
N HIS A 118 -2.57 -6.06 4.88
CA HIS A 118 -2.51 -5.52 6.24
C HIS A 118 -3.18 -4.15 6.34
N VAL A 119 -2.88 -3.24 5.41
CA VAL A 119 -3.54 -1.92 5.36
C VAL A 119 -5.06 -2.07 5.18
N ALA A 120 -5.52 -2.97 4.31
CA ALA A 120 -6.95 -3.22 4.11
C ALA A 120 -7.63 -3.79 5.37
N GLN A 121 -6.95 -4.68 6.10
CA GLN A 121 -7.44 -5.21 7.37
C GLN A 121 -7.55 -4.12 8.44
N ASP A 122 -6.53 -3.28 8.57
CA ASP A 122 -6.52 -2.15 9.51
C ASP A 122 -7.66 -1.15 9.18
N ILE A 123 -7.83 -0.80 7.90
CA ILE A 123 -8.94 0.07 7.46
C ILE A 123 -10.29 -0.55 7.83
N THR A 124 -10.47 -1.85 7.58
CA THR A 124 -11.72 -2.55 7.88
C THR A 124 -12.00 -2.55 9.39
N ALA A 125 -10.98 -2.75 10.22
CA ALA A 125 -11.09 -2.69 11.67
C ALA A 125 -11.51 -1.28 12.13
N GLN A 126 -10.87 -0.22 11.61
CA GLN A 126 -11.22 1.16 11.93
C GLN A 126 -12.62 1.54 11.45
N MET A 127 -13.06 1.07 10.30
CA MET A 127 -14.42 1.30 9.81
C MET A 127 -15.47 0.62 10.70
N LYS A 128 -15.23 -0.62 11.15
CA LYS A 128 -16.13 -1.31 12.10
C LYS A 128 -16.23 -0.57 13.42
N GLN A 129 -15.10 -0.07 13.93
CA GLN A 129 -15.07 0.72 15.15
C GLN A 129 -15.84 2.03 15.00
N ALA A 130 -15.63 2.77 13.92
CA ALA A 130 -16.35 4.00 13.62
C ALA A 130 -17.87 3.76 13.48
N LEU A 131 -18.27 2.64 12.87
CA LEU A 131 -19.66 2.25 12.75
C LEU A 131 -20.29 1.97 14.13
N ASN A 132 -19.59 1.23 14.98
CA ASN A 132 -20.08 0.94 16.34
C ASN A 132 -20.28 2.22 17.17
N ILE A 133 -19.35 3.19 17.05
CA ILE A 133 -19.47 4.51 17.68
C ILE A 133 -20.71 5.24 17.13
N GLY A 134 -20.88 5.25 15.82
CA GLY A 134 -22.02 5.87 15.15
C GLY A 134 -23.36 5.29 15.63
N ILE A 135 -23.47 3.96 15.73
CA ILE A 135 -24.66 3.27 16.24
C ILE A 135 -24.93 3.67 17.70
N ALA A 136 -23.90 3.71 18.55
CA ALA A 136 -24.07 4.11 19.94
C ALA A 136 -24.58 5.56 20.08
N ILE A 137 -24.06 6.49 19.28
CA ILE A 137 -24.53 7.87 19.25
C ILE A 137 -26.00 7.94 18.83
N VAL A 138 -26.38 7.22 17.77
CA VAL A 138 -27.78 7.18 17.31
C VAL A 138 -28.71 6.62 18.41
N MET A 139 -28.28 5.58 19.11
CA MET A 139 -29.06 5.03 20.24
C MET A 139 -29.26 6.05 21.35
N VAL A 140 -28.24 6.81 21.73
CA VAL A 140 -28.36 7.90 22.72
C VAL A 140 -29.36 8.94 22.24
N ILE A 141 -29.33 9.37 21.00
CA ILE A 141 -30.26 10.35 20.43
C ILE A 141 -31.70 9.82 20.47
N ILE A 142 -31.94 8.55 20.15
CA ILE A 142 -33.26 7.92 20.16
C ILE A 142 -33.81 7.89 21.62
N ILE A 143 -32.98 7.47 22.57
CA ILE A 143 -33.37 7.41 23.99
C ILE A 143 -33.71 8.82 24.48
N SER A 144 -32.93 9.81 24.16
CA SER A 144 -33.19 11.21 24.51
C SER A 144 -34.51 11.72 23.95
N PHE A 145 -34.77 11.40 22.69
CA PHE A 145 -36.06 11.77 22.07
C PHE A 145 -37.23 11.13 22.78
N LEU A 146 -37.13 9.84 23.13
CA LEU A 146 -38.18 9.14 23.91
C LEU A 146 -38.38 9.73 25.29
N LEU A 147 -37.30 10.08 25.99
CA LEU A 147 -37.37 10.72 27.30
C LEU A 147 -38.03 12.10 27.22
N LYS A 148 -37.69 12.92 26.22
CA LYS A 148 -38.34 14.22 26.01
C LYS A 148 -39.81 14.08 25.65
N PHE A 149 -40.16 13.09 24.84
CA PHE A 149 -41.54 12.78 24.50
C PHE A 149 -42.35 12.35 25.74
N ALA A 150 -41.80 11.47 26.57
CA ALA A 150 -42.41 11.05 27.80
C ALA A 150 -42.57 12.22 28.79
N ALA A 151 -41.50 13.02 28.96
CA ALA A 151 -41.56 14.22 29.83
C ALA A 151 -42.67 15.20 29.39
N LYS A 152 -42.80 15.44 28.09
CA LYS A 152 -43.85 16.29 27.52
C LYS A 152 -45.25 15.74 27.77
N ARG A 153 -45.41 14.42 27.76
CA ARG A 153 -46.72 13.78 27.97
C ARG A 153 -47.15 13.75 29.44
N TYR A 154 -46.18 13.61 30.37
CA TYR A 154 -46.45 13.46 31.79
C TYR A 154 -46.37 14.79 32.58
N MET A 155 -45.56 15.77 32.11
CA MET A 155 -45.45 17.08 32.77
C MET A 155 -46.40 18.07 32.14
N LYS A 156 -47.43 18.47 32.92
CA LYS A 156 -48.42 19.49 32.53
C LYS A 156 -47.88 20.93 32.66
N ASP A 157 -46.79 21.10 33.39
CA ASP A 157 -46.20 22.39 33.71
C ASP A 157 -45.03 22.72 32.76
N ASN A 158 -45.15 23.82 32.04
CA ASN A 158 -44.22 24.22 30.97
C ASN A 158 -42.82 24.56 31.52
N GLU A 159 -42.74 25.10 32.73
CA GLU A 159 -41.45 25.44 33.35
C GLU A 159 -40.66 24.18 33.74
N ARG A 160 -41.34 23.17 34.30
CA ARG A 160 -40.78 21.89 34.68
C ARG A 160 -40.30 21.10 33.44
N PHE A 161 -41.07 21.15 32.35
CA PHE A 161 -40.67 20.55 31.09
C PHE A 161 -39.41 21.19 30.53
N CYS A 162 -39.31 22.53 30.56
CA CYS A 162 -38.14 23.28 30.06
C CYS A 162 -36.86 22.88 30.84
N THR A 163 -36.99 22.78 32.20
CA THR A 163 -35.88 22.36 33.07
C THR A 163 -35.47 20.91 32.79
N ALA A 164 -36.41 19.97 32.69
CA ALA A 164 -36.16 18.57 32.38
C ALA A 164 -35.48 18.41 31.02
N SER A 165 -35.92 19.15 29.99
CA SER A 165 -35.32 19.13 28.67
C SER A 165 -33.88 19.63 28.65
N LYS A 166 -33.55 20.66 29.46
CA LYS A 166 -32.16 21.15 29.61
C LYS A 166 -31.25 20.10 30.25
N ILE A 167 -31.75 19.42 31.30
CA ILE A 167 -31.03 18.36 32.01
C ILE A 167 -30.77 17.19 31.05
N ILE A 168 -31.77 16.75 30.28
CA ILE A 168 -31.63 15.68 29.30
C ILE A 168 -30.56 16.05 28.26
N ASN A 169 -30.62 17.27 27.68
CA ASN A 169 -29.62 17.74 26.74
C ASN A 169 -28.20 17.75 27.32
N PHE A 170 -28.04 18.17 28.57
CA PHE A 170 -26.75 18.18 29.25
C PHE A 170 -26.19 16.76 29.42
N ILE A 171 -27.03 15.81 29.84
CA ILE A 171 -26.66 14.40 29.98
C ILE A 171 -26.27 13.84 28.63
N ASP A 172 -27.00 14.14 27.56
CA ASP A 172 -26.72 13.67 26.19
C ASP A 172 -25.34 14.12 25.70
N VAL A 173 -25.06 15.42 25.82
CA VAL A 173 -23.78 16.00 25.40
C VAL A 173 -22.64 15.38 26.22
N THR A 174 -22.86 15.18 27.53
CA THR A 174 -21.86 14.57 28.41
C THR A 174 -21.61 13.10 28.06
N LEU A 175 -22.68 12.33 27.81
CA LEU A 175 -22.55 10.91 27.39
C LEU A 175 -21.86 10.75 26.03
N ILE A 176 -22.24 11.56 25.04
CA ILE A 176 -21.61 11.55 23.74
C ILE A 176 -20.14 11.93 23.86
N GLY A 177 -19.80 12.97 24.61
CA GLY A 177 -18.45 13.42 24.87
C GLY A 177 -17.59 12.33 25.56
N LEU A 178 -18.14 11.69 26.60
CA LEU A 178 -17.48 10.56 27.27
C LEU A 178 -17.27 9.37 26.33
N PHE A 179 -18.26 9.05 25.50
CA PHE A 179 -18.17 7.93 24.59
C PHE A 179 -17.09 8.16 23.51
N VAL A 180 -17.00 9.38 22.98
CA VAL A 180 -15.95 9.78 22.03
C VAL A 180 -14.57 9.74 22.69
N LEU A 181 -14.44 10.23 23.93
CA LEU A 181 -13.19 10.20 24.69
C LEU A 181 -12.76 8.76 24.99
N PHE A 182 -13.66 7.90 25.48
CA PHE A 182 -13.35 6.49 25.72
C PHE A 182 -12.95 5.75 24.45
N SER A 183 -13.62 6.03 23.35
CA SER A 183 -13.29 5.44 22.04
C SER A 183 -11.93 5.89 21.52
N SER A 184 -11.49 7.11 21.87
CA SER A 184 -10.16 7.63 21.53
C SER A 184 -9.05 7.10 22.45
N LEU A 185 -9.39 6.61 23.65
CA LEU A 185 -8.42 6.14 24.64
C LEU A 185 -8.12 4.63 24.50
N VAL A 186 -9.00 3.88 23.87
CA VAL A 186 -8.87 2.43 23.64
C VAL A 186 -8.09 2.12 22.32
N ILE A 187 -7.64 3.15 21.63
CA ILE A 187 -6.75 3.09 20.46
C ILE A 187 -5.31 3.30 20.91
#